data_1e8fc5584b4c15e8e7ba1cb3768daf99
#
_entry.id   1e8fc5584b4c15e8e7ba1cb3768daf99
#
_cell.length_a   1.000
_cell.length_b   1.000
_cell.length_c   1.000
_cell.angle_alpha   90.00
_cell.angle_beta   90.00
_cell.angle_gamma   90.00
#
_symmetry.space_group_name_H-M   'P 1'
#
loop_
_entity.id
_entity.type
_entity.pdbx_description
1 polymer ?
#
loop_
_entity_poly.entity_id
_entity_poly.type
_entity_poly.pdbx_seq_one_letter_code
_entity_poly.pdbx_strand_id
1 'polypeptide(L)'
;TFATDEIGWYALQVNANDVAVRGARPRWFLATLLLPEGATTDLSVEQIFSQVGRACEELEVSLIGGHTEVTHGLGRPVVVGTMLGEVAKDRLVTSAGARQGDMVLLTKGIPLEGAAIIAREKQRELLARGVPSALVERAKNFLHRPGLSVVPEALLASELGPVHAMHDPTEGGLATALWELAEASGVGLRIDRERIPVLPE
;
A
#
# COMPACT_ATOMS: atom_id res chain seq x y z
N THR A 1 4.94 4.63 7.57
CA THR A 1 5.18 5.02 6.16
C THR A 1 6.48 5.81 6.08
N PHE A 2 7.35 5.45 5.15
CA PHE A 2 8.61 6.17 4.93
C PHE A 2 8.34 7.54 4.32
N ALA A 3 9.16 8.51 4.72
CA ALA A 3 9.11 9.82 4.12
C ALA A 3 9.55 9.73 2.65
N THR A 4 8.64 10.00 1.79
CA THR A 4 8.85 10.25 0.37
C THR A 4 8.24 11.59 0.04
N ASP A 5 8.42 12.04 -1.18
CA ASP A 5 7.73 13.22 -1.69
C ASP A 5 6.18 13.10 -1.71
N GLU A 6 5.65 11.87 -1.52
CA GLU A 6 4.21 11.57 -1.56
C GLU A 6 3.71 10.87 -0.28
N ILE A 7 4.27 11.22 0.89
CA ILE A 7 4.01 10.51 2.15
C ILE A 7 2.52 10.44 2.53
N GLY A 8 1.76 11.52 2.27
CA GLY A 8 0.32 11.54 2.55
C GLY A 8 -0.47 10.59 1.64
N TRP A 9 -0.08 10.49 0.37
CA TRP A 9 -0.63 9.53 -0.58
C TRP A 9 -0.38 8.09 -0.14
N TYR A 10 0.90 7.76 0.14
CA TYR A 10 1.27 6.43 0.63
C TYR A 10 0.50 6.03 1.89
N ALA A 11 0.45 6.93 2.87
CA ALA A 11 -0.20 6.63 4.14
C ALA A 11 -1.66 6.21 3.97
N LEU A 12 -2.40 6.88 3.09
CA LEU A 12 -3.79 6.50 2.84
C LEU A 12 -3.90 5.19 2.07
N GLN A 13 -3.12 5.02 0.99
CA GLN A 13 -3.20 3.84 0.13
C GLN A 13 -2.90 2.54 0.88
N VAL A 14 -1.83 2.51 1.68
CA VAL A 14 -1.46 1.28 2.42
C VAL A 14 -2.51 0.93 3.47
N ASN A 15 -3.04 1.91 4.21
CA ASN A 15 -4.10 1.67 5.19
C ASN A 15 -5.42 1.24 4.52
N ALA A 16 -5.73 1.74 3.33
CA ALA A 16 -6.91 1.32 2.58
C ALA A 16 -6.79 -0.12 2.06
N ASN A 17 -5.58 -0.54 1.66
CA ASN A 17 -5.29 -1.90 1.24
C ASN A 17 -5.54 -2.90 2.36
N ASP A 18 -5.06 -2.63 3.59
CA ASP A 18 -5.30 -3.47 4.77
C ASP A 18 -6.79 -3.76 5.01
N VAL A 19 -7.62 -2.74 4.81
CA VAL A 19 -9.08 -2.85 4.96
C VAL A 19 -9.70 -3.61 3.78
N ALA A 20 -9.27 -3.30 2.56
CA ALA A 20 -9.84 -3.89 1.35
C ALA A 20 -9.59 -5.40 1.25
N VAL A 21 -8.42 -5.90 1.68
CA VAL A 21 -8.13 -7.35 1.69
C VAL A 21 -8.92 -8.12 2.75
N ARG A 22 -9.74 -7.43 3.53
CA ARG A 22 -10.77 -8.04 4.38
C ARG A 22 -12.15 -8.11 3.70
N GLY A 23 -12.24 -7.75 2.41
CA GLY A 23 -13.50 -7.61 1.68
C GLY A 23 -14.29 -6.36 2.11
N ALA A 24 -13.67 -5.50 2.91
CA ALA A 24 -14.29 -4.30 3.44
C ALA A 24 -14.01 -3.09 2.55
N ARG A 25 -15.01 -2.23 2.38
CA ARG A 25 -14.86 -0.95 1.71
C ARG A 25 -14.27 0.07 2.69
N PRO A 26 -13.08 0.65 2.41
CA PRO A 26 -12.55 1.78 3.19
C PRO A 26 -13.54 2.95 3.19
N ARG A 27 -13.75 3.60 4.34
CA ARG A 27 -14.73 4.68 4.49
C ARG A 27 -14.20 5.90 5.21
N TRP A 28 -13.46 5.69 6.29
CA TRP A 28 -13.04 6.76 7.17
C TRP A 28 -11.57 6.64 7.50
N PHE A 29 -10.89 7.76 7.43
CA PHE A 29 -9.47 7.86 7.71
C PHE A 29 -9.19 8.87 8.80
N LEU A 30 -8.33 8.52 9.75
CA LEU A 30 -7.75 9.42 10.73
C LEU A 30 -6.25 9.49 10.46
N ALA A 31 -5.70 10.72 10.38
CA ALA A 31 -4.29 10.94 10.10
C ALA A 31 -3.61 11.65 11.27
N THR A 32 -2.60 11.02 11.86
CA THR A 32 -1.70 11.68 12.80
C THR A 32 -0.41 12.03 12.08
N LEU A 33 -0.09 13.33 12.03
CA LEU A 33 1.11 13.89 11.42
C LEU A 33 2.06 14.32 12.52
N LEU A 34 3.22 13.68 12.59
CA LEU A 34 4.33 14.12 13.43
C LEU A 34 5.38 14.75 12.54
N LEU A 35 5.64 16.01 12.76
CA LEU A 35 6.44 16.85 11.89
C LEU A 35 7.75 17.28 12.60
N PRO A 36 8.90 17.30 11.91
CA PRO A 36 10.18 17.62 12.52
C PRO A 36 10.27 19.10 12.89
N GLU A 37 10.64 19.40 14.13
CA GLU A 37 10.96 20.74 14.58
C GLU A 37 12.12 21.32 13.74
N GLY A 38 12.00 22.58 13.34
CA GLY A 38 13.04 23.31 12.59
C GLY A 38 13.14 22.98 11.10
N ALA A 39 12.46 21.92 10.60
CA ALA A 39 12.41 21.57 9.19
C ALA A 39 11.01 21.63 8.58
N THR A 40 9.99 21.79 9.41
CA THR A 40 8.59 21.91 8.97
C THR A 40 8.31 23.33 8.46
N THR A 41 7.65 23.43 7.32
CA THR A 41 7.16 24.67 6.73
C THR A 41 5.67 24.56 6.41
N ASP A 42 4.97 25.68 6.34
CA ASP A 42 3.55 25.69 5.95
C ASP A 42 3.33 24.96 4.63
N LEU A 43 4.20 25.20 3.65
CA LEU A 43 4.15 24.53 2.35
C LEU A 43 4.27 23.00 2.47
N SER A 44 5.16 22.48 3.33
CA SER A 44 5.32 21.04 3.53
C SER A 44 4.08 20.41 4.16
N VAL A 45 3.42 21.12 5.07
CA VAL A 45 2.17 20.69 5.70
C VAL A 45 1.04 20.67 4.70
N GLU A 46 0.88 21.75 3.91
CA GLU A 46 -0.12 21.86 2.84
C GLU A 46 0.04 20.74 1.80
N GLN A 47 1.28 20.42 1.42
CA GLN A 47 1.57 19.34 0.48
C GLN A 47 1.09 17.98 1.04
N ILE A 48 1.40 17.66 2.29
CA ILE A 48 0.97 16.40 2.91
C ILE A 48 -0.57 16.31 2.94
N PHE A 49 -1.25 17.37 3.39
CA PHE A 49 -2.72 17.40 3.42
C PHE A 49 -3.34 17.33 2.02
N SER A 50 -2.75 18.00 1.04
CA SER A 50 -3.18 17.90 -0.36
C SER A 50 -3.06 16.47 -0.89
N GLN A 51 -1.99 15.75 -0.55
CA GLN A 51 -1.81 14.34 -0.93
C GLN A 51 -2.87 13.44 -0.28
N VAL A 52 -3.10 13.62 1.02
CA VAL A 52 -4.16 12.89 1.74
C VAL A 52 -5.53 13.18 1.13
N GLY A 53 -5.84 14.46 0.86
CA GLY A 53 -7.11 14.87 0.27
C GLY A 53 -7.35 14.22 -1.08
N ARG A 54 -6.37 14.26 -2.00
CA ARG A 54 -6.47 13.60 -3.32
C ARG A 54 -6.68 12.09 -3.20
N ALA A 55 -5.95 11.44 -2.29
CA ALA A 55 -6.10 10.00 -2.07
C ALA A 55 -7.48 9.66 -1.46
N CYS A 56 -7.99 10.52 -0.57
CA CYS A 56 -9.34 10.41 -0.02
C CYS A 56 -10.40 10.52 -1.12
N GLU A 57 -10.28 11.50 -2.02
CA GLU A 57 -11.19 11.68 -3.15
C GLU A 57 -11.18 10.49 -4.10
N GLU A 58 -9.99 9.96 -4.43
CA GLU A 58 -9.85 8.82 -5.34
C GLU A 58 -10.51 7.55 -4.81
N LEU A 59 -10.41 7.29 -3.51
CA LEU A 59 -10.96 6.09 -2.87
C LEU A 59 -12.34 6.31 -2.21
N GLU A 60 -12.94 7.49 -2.36
CA GLU A 60 -14.22 7.84 -1.71
C GLU A 60 -14.17 7.68 -0.19
N VAL A 61 -13.02 8.01 0.42
CA VAL A 61 -12.79 7.93 1.87
C VAL A 61 -12.94 9.31 2.49
N SER A 62 -13.55 9.40 3.65
CA SER A 62 -13.66 10.65 4.41
C SER A 62 -12.52 10.77 5.42
N LEU A 63 -11.76 11.87 5.36
CA LEU A 63 -10.86 12.25 6.45
C LEU A 63 -11.71 12.80 7.60
N ILE A 64 -11.81 12.05 8.70
CA ILE A 64 -12.72 12.35 9.81
C ILE A 64 -12.02 12.93 11.05
N GLY A 65 -10.70 13.00 11.04
CA GLY A 65 -9.94 13.56 12.15
C GLY A 65 -8.50 13.11 12.17
N GLY A 66 -7.87 13.29 13.31
CA GLY A 66 -6.48 12.96 13.54
C GLY A 66 -5.80 13.98 14.45
N HIS A 67 -4.49 14.07 14.34
CA HIS A 67 -3.70 15.02 15.12
C HIS A 67 -2.51 15.51 14.28
N THR A 68 -2.12 16.77 14.46
CA THR A 68 -0.92 17.32 13.81
C THR A 68 -0.06 17.99 14.86
N GLU A 69 1.19 17.57 14.94
CA GLU A 69 2.14 18.08 15.94
C GLU A 69 3.51 18.29 15.32
N VAL A 70 4.12 19.41 15.61
CA VAL A 70 5.56 19.63 15.40
C VAL A 70 6.28 19.14 16.63
N THR A 71 7.12 18.10 16.48
CA THR A 71 7.74 17.44 17.62
C THR A 71 9.26 17.35 17.49
N HIS A 72 9.91 17.30 18.66
CA HIS A 72 11.36 17.24 18.77
C HIS A 72 11.91 15.83 18.43
N GLY A 73 13.14 15.79 17.92
CA GLY A 73 13.88 14.54 17.70
C GLY A 73 13.53 13.78 16.42
N LEU A 74 12.66 14.31 15.56
CA LEU A 74 12.38 13.74 14.26
C LEU A 74 13.30 14.33 13.17
N GLY A 75 13.87 13.48 12.33
CA GLY A 75 14.64 13.89 11.15
C GLY A 75 13.79 14.03 9.88
N ARG A 76 12.52 13.60 9.93
CA ARG A 76 11.59 13.59 8.79
C ARG A 76 10.14 13.50 9.26
N PRO A 77 9.16 13.90 8.43
CA PRO A 77 7.75 13.70 8.74
C PRO A 77 7.40 12.22 8.94
N VAL A 78 6.46 11.96 9.83
CA VAL A 78 5.84 10.63 10.02
C VAL A 78 4.34 10.80 9.92
N VAL A 79 3.70 9.98 9.08
CA VAL A 79 2.24 9.90 9.00
C VAL A 79 1.80 8.54 9.52
N VAL A 80 0.98 8.57 10.57
CA VAL A 80 0.32 7.39 11.13
C VAL A 80 -1.14 7.44 10.74
N GLY A 81 -1.59 6.46 9.95
CA GLY A 81 -2.96 6.33 9.50
C GLY A 81 -3.74 5.33 10.35
N THR A 82 -5.03 5.60 10.50
CA THR A 82 -6.01 4.61 10.97
C THR A 82 -7.17 4.62 9.99
N MET A 83 -7.38 3.49 9.32
CA MET A 83 -8.46 3.32 8.36
C MET A 83 -9.57 2.47 8.95
N LEU A 84 -10.80 2.92 8.78
CA LEU A 84 -11.99 2.17 9.13
C LEU A 84 -12.78 1.88 7.85
N GLY A 85 -13.39 0.71 7.81
CA GLY A 85 -14.21 0.29 6.67
C GLY A 85 -15.39 -0.57 7.09
N GLU A 86 -16.22 -0.89 6.12
CA GLU A 86 -17.43 -1.65 6.33
C GLU A 86 -17.49 -2.87 5.41
N VAL A 87 -17.94 -3.98 5.98
CA VAL A 87 -18.22 -5.20 5.23
C VAL A 87 -19.41 -5.92 5.87
N ALA A 88 -20.24 -6.54 5.06
CA ALA A 88 -21.28 -7.43 5.58
C ALA A 88 -20.62 -8.63 6.28
N LYS A 89 -21.13 -9.03 7.43
CA LYS A 89 -20.51 -10.05 8.29
C LYS A 89 -20.25 -11.38 7.57
N ASP A 90 -21.14 -11.74 6.65
CA ASP A 90 -21.08 -12.95 5.83
C ASP A 90 -20.12 -12.81 4.61
N ARG A 91 -19.59 -11.62 4.36
CA ARG A 91 -18.62 -11.32 3.29
C ARG A 91 -17.22 -11.00 3.80
N LEU A 92 -17.00 -11.10 5.10
CA LEU A 92 -15.71 -10.85 5.69
C LEU A 92 -14.69 -11.90 5.22
N VAL A 93 -13.61 -11.45 4.62
CA VAL A 93 -12.47 -12.28 4.20
C VAL A 93 -11.37 -12.17 5.25
N THR A 94 -10.75 -13.29 5.58
CA THR A 94 -9.62 -13.34 6.51
C THR A 94 -8.42 -14.00 5.85
N SER A 95 -7.24 -13.79 6.39
CA SER A 95 -6.02 -14.48 5.92
C SER A 95 -6.03 -15.98 6.21
N ALA A 96 -6.92 -16.45 7.09
CA ALA A 96 -7.02 -17.84 7.57
C ALA A 96 -8.05 -18.69 6.82
N GLY A 97 -8.53 -18.24 5.67
CA GLY A 97 -9.63 -18.91 4.95
C GLY A 97 -9.21 -19.80 3.80
N ALA A 98 -7.92 -19.80 3.41
CA ALA A 98 -7.47 -20.56 2.24
C ALA A 98 -7.63 -22.08 2.42
N ARG A 99 -7.94 -22.78 1.33
CA ARG A 99 -8.29 -24.21 1.33
C ARG A 99 -7.47 -24.97 0.31
N GLN A 100 -7.32 -26.26 0.54
CA GLN A 100 -6.74 -27.15 -0.46
C GLN A 100 -7.54 -27.11 -1.77
N GLY A 101 -6.84 -26.89 -2.88
CA GLY A 101 -7.43 -26.75 -4.20
C GLY A 101 -7.67 -25.32 -4.66
N ASP A 102 -7.47 -24.34 -3.78
CA ASP A 102 -7.55 -22.93 -4.15
C ASP A 102 -6.44 -22.52 -5.12
N MET A 103 -6.76 -21.60 -6.00
CA MET A 103 -5.80 -20.95 -6.88
C MET A 103 -5.28 -19.66 -6.25
N VAL A 104 -3.96 -19.48 -6.26
CA VAL A 104 -3.33 -18.22 -5.83
C VAL A 104 -3.29 -17.27 -7.02
N LEU A 105 -3.88 -16.10 -6.86
CA LEU A 105 -3.86 -15.02 -7.84
C LEU A 105 -3.05 -13.84 -7.28
N LEU A 106 -2.18 -13.26 -8.11
CA LEU A 106 -1.46 -12.03 -7.81
C LEU A 106 -1.89 -10.96 -8.82
N THR A 107 -2.39 -9.85 -8.32
CA THR A 107 -2.79 -8.72 -9.16
C THR A 107 -1.58 -7.85 -9.51
N LYS A 108 -1.62 -7.17 -10.67
CA LYS A 108 -0.61 -6.24 -11.18
C LYS A 108 0.76 -6.91 -11.41
N GLY A 109 1.61 -6.96 -10.41
CA GLY A 109 2.96 -7.49 -10.46
C GLY A 109 3.81 -6.98 -9.29
N ILE A 110 5.01 -7.47 -9.16
CA ILE A 110 5.93 -7.12 -8.09
C ILE A 110 7.30 -6.64 -8.63
N PRO A 111 8.03 -5.86 -7.83
CA PRO A 111 7.64 -5.08 -6.66
C PRO A 111 7.12 -3.69 -7.10
N LEU A 112 5.96 -3.26 -6.63
CA LEU A 112 5.44 -1.93 -6.98
C LEU A 112 5.97 -0.85 -6.04
N GLU A 113 5.64 -0.95 -4.76
CA GLU A 113 6.00 0.06 -3.75
C GLU A 113 7.51 0.17 -3.58
N GLY A 114 8.20 -0.95 -3.39
CA GLY A 114 9.65 -0.95 -3.21
C GLY A 114 10.40 -0.33 -4.39
N ALA A 115 10.01 -0.65 -5.63
CA ALA A 115 10.60 -0.05 -6.82
C ALA A 115 10.31 1.46 -6.89
N ALA A 116 9.08 1.89 -6.59
CA ALA A 116 8.71 3.31 -6.57
C ALA A 116 9.51 4.11 -5.53
N ILE A 117 9.64 3.58 -4.32
CA ILE A 117 10.42 4.22 -3.24
C ILE A 117 11.89 4.32 -3.63
N ILE A 118 12.51 3.23 -4.09
CA ILE A 118 13.92 3.22 -4.50
C ILE A 118 14.16 4.21 -5.65
N ALA A 119 13.28 4.21 -6.65
CA ALA A 119 13.41 5.10 -7.79
C ALA A 119 13.30 6.59 -7.41
N ARG A 120 12.46 6.93 -6.40
CA ARG A 120 12.30 8.30 -5.90
C ARG A 120 13.44 8.72 -4.98
N GLU A 121 13.76 7.91 -3.99
CA GLU A 121 14.76 8.24 -2.97
C GLU A 121 16.20 8.14 -3.51
N LYS A 122 16.47 7.22 -4.45
CA LYS A 122 17.80 6.91 -4.97
C LYS A 122 18.00 7.26 -6.45
N GLN A 123 17.16 8.12 -7.00
CA GLN A 123 17.23 8.49 -8.43
C GLN A 123 18.64 8.84 -8.89
N ARG A 124 19.34 9.73 -8.16
CA ARG A 124 20.69 10.17 -8.53
C ARG A 124 21.69 9.01 -8.53
N GLU A 125 21.59 8.13 -7.55
CA GLU A 125 22.46 6.96 -7.41
C GLU A 125 22.19 5.95 -8.53
N LEU A 126 20.94 5.68 -8.85
CA LEU A 126 20.54 4.78 -9.95
C LEU A 126 21.07 5.27 -11.30
N LEU A 127 20.88 6.56 -11.60
CA LEU A 127 21.39 7.18 -12.83
C LEU A 127 22.93 7.13 -12.90
N ALA A 128 23.63 7.39 -11.78
CA ALA A 128 25.07 7.29 -11.71
C ALA A 128 25.60 5.86 -11.91
N ARG A 129 24.81 4.84 -11.58
CA ARG A 129 25.09 3.42 -11.84
C ARG A 129 24.72 2.97 -13.25
N GLY A 130 24.24 3.87 -14.10
CA GLY A 130 23.89 3.58 -15.49
C GLY A 130 22.49 2.98 -15.69
N VAL A 131 21.61 3.03 -14.68
CA VAL A 131 20.21 2.64 -14.86
C VAL A 131 19.56 3.62 -15.83
N PRO A 132 18.88 3.15 -16.90
CA PRO A 132 18.26 4.03 -17.87
C PRO A 132 17.22 4.96 -17.21
N SER A 133 17.27 6.26 -17.56
CA SER A 133 16.34 7.26 -16.99
C SER A 133 14.88 6.90 -17.20
N ALA A 134 14.56 6.36 -18.37
CA ALA A 134 13.20 5.91 -18.67
C ALA A 134 12.70 4.80 -17.73
N LEU A 135 13.59 3.90 -17.29
CA LEU A 135 13.27 2.87 -16.33
C LEU A 135 12.99 3.48 -14.95
N VAL A 136 13.86 4.41 -14.51
CA VAL A 136 13.70 5.11 -13.23
C VAL A 136 12.37 5.88 -13.19
N GLU A 137 12.05 6.60 -14.28
CA GLU A 137 10.79 7.36 -14.34
C GLU A 137 9.55 6.45 -14.38
N ARG A 138 9.60 5.29 -15.04
CA ARG A 138 8.51 4.32 -14.96
C ARG A 138 8.33 3.77 -13.55
N ALA A 139 9.43 3.37 -12.90
CA ALA A 139 9.39 2.88 -11.51
C ALA A 139 8.84 3.94 -10.54
N LYS A 140 9.24 5.21 -10.66
CA LYS A 140 8.67 6.32 -9.87
C LYS A 140 7.16 6.44 -10.06
N ASN A 141 6.66 6.17 -11.28
CA ASN A 141 5.25 6.27 -11.59
C ASN A 141 4.42 5.08 -11.09
N PHE A 142 5.02 4.01 -10.59
CA PHE A 142 4.30 2.87 -10.01
C PHE A 142 3.38 3.24 -8.85
N LEU A 143 3.68 4.34 -8.18
CA LEU A 143 2.80 4.91 -7.18
C LEU A 143 1.37 5.18 -7.71
N HIS A 144 1.28 5.56 -8.98
CA HIS A 144 0.03 5.94 -9.64
C HIS A 144 -0.38 4.97 -10.77
N ARG A 145 0.59 4.33 -11.46
CA ARG A 145 0.35 3.44 -12.60
C ARG A 145 1.32 2.25 -12.58
N PRO A 146 0.82 1.05 -12.28
CA PRO A 146 -0.59 0.66 -12.11
C PRO A 146 -1.24 1.12 -10.81
N GLY A 147 -0.50 1.76 -9.91
CA GLY A 147 -0.97 2.25 -8.62
C GLY A 147 -0.76 1.25 -7.48
N LEU A 148 -0.57 1.77 -6.27
CA LEU A 148 -0.38 0.95 -5.06
C LEU A 148 -1.68 0.38 -4.52
N SER A 149 -2.81 1.05 -4.81
CA SER A 149 -4.11 0.60 -4.30
C SER A 149 -4.46 -0.78 -4.81
N VAL A 150 -4.83 -1.67 -3.91
CA VAL A 150 -5.47 -2.96 -4.24
C VAL A 150 -6.96 -2.95 -3.92
N VAL A 151 -7.49 -1.80 -3.54
CA VAL A 151 -8.91 -1.64 -3.18
C VAL A 151 -9.85 -2.06 -4.32
N PRO A 152 -9.67 -1.62 -5.57
CA PRO A 152 -10.55 -2.02 -6.66
C PRO A 152 -10.53 -3.53 -6.89
N GLU A 153 -9.35 -4.14 -6.91
CA GLU A 153 -9.19 -5.56 -7.16
C GLU A 153 -9.77 -6.42 -6.03
N ALA A 154 -9.52 -6.04 -4.77
CA ALA A 154 -10.00 -6.77 -3.61
C ALA A 154 -11.53 -6.71 -3.50
N LEU A 155 -12.13 -5.54 -3.72
CA LEU A 155 -13.58 -5.39 -3.71
C LEU A 155 -14.24 -6.13 -4.86
N LEU A 156 -13.69 -6.02 -6.08
CA LEU A 156 -14.19 -6.75 -7.25
C LEU A 156 -14.12 -8.26 -7.02
N ALA A 157 -13.01 -8.77 -6.50
CA ALA A 157 -12.86 -10.18 -6.19
C ALA A 157 -13.93 -10.65 -5.19
N SER A 158 -14.19 -9.87 -4.14
CA SER A 158 -15.21 -10.16 -3.13
C SER A 158 -16.64 -10.12 -3.69
N GLU A 159 -16.87 -9.38 -4.77
CA GLU A 159 -18.19 -9.30 -5.42
C GLU A 159 -18.43 -10.44 -6.42
N LEU A 160 -17.40 -10.88 -7.13
CA LEU A 160 -17.51 -11.84 -8.24
C LEU A 160 -17.59 -13.30 -7.82
N GLY A 161 -17.12 -13.65 -6.63
CA GLY A 161 -17.13 -15.07 -6.26
C GLY A 161 -16.58 -15.35 -4.87
N PRO A 162 -16.49 -16.62 -4.50
CA PRO A 162 -15.94 -17.02 -3.22
C PRO A 162 -14.45 -16.77 -3.18
N VAL A 163 -14.03 -15.73 -2.47
CA VAL A 163 -12.63 -15.50 -2.10
C VAL A 163 -12.44 -16.05 -0.69
N HIS A 164 -11.56 -17.03 -0.55
CA HIS A 164 -11.35 -17.68 0.74
C HIS A 164 -10.34 -16.94 1.63
N ALA A 165 -9.31 -16.33 1.03
CA ALA A 165 -8.32 -15.52 1.74
C ALA A 165 -7.78 -14.42 0.82
N MET A 166 -7.38 -13.31 1.40
CA MET A 166 -6.65 -12.24 0.72
C MET A 166 -5.52 -11.72 1.61
N HIS A 167 -4.50 -11.17 0.96
CA HIS A 167 -3.39 -10.48 1.61
C HIS A 167 -2.76 -9.47 0.65
N ASP A 168 -2.31 -8.36 1.15
CA ASP A 168 -1.51 -7.35 0.46
C ASP A 168 -0.04 -7.53 0.88
N PRO A 169 0.85 -7.97 0.00
CA PRO A 169 2.27 -8.11 0.32
C PRO A 169 2.89 -6.78 0.74
N THR A 170 3.41 -6.70 1.95
CA THR A 170 4.08 -5.53 2.52
C THR A 170 5.51 -5.90 2.98
N GLU A 171 5.84 -5.79 4.28
CA GLU A 171 7.15 -6.13 4.80
C GLU A 171 7.49 -7.62 4.56
N GLY A 172 8.70 -7.87 4.05
CA GLY A 172 9.14 -9.21 3.65
C GLY A 172 8.65 -9.63 2.27
N GLY A 173 7.82 -8.82 1.61
CA GLY A 173 7.38 -9.00 0.24
C GLY A 173 6.52 -10.23 0.01
N LEU A 174 6.47 -10.68 -1.24
CA LEU A 174 5.63 -11.81 -1.66
C LEU A 174 5.88 -13.09 -0.87
N ALA A 175 7.13 -13.39 -0.53
CA ALA A 175 7.47 -14.63 0.19
C ALA A 175 6.84 -14.65 1.58
N THR A 176 6.91 -13.54 2.30
CA THR A 176 6.31 -13.41 3.63
C THR A 176 4.79 -13.46 3.55
N ALA A 177 4.17 -12.72 2.64
CA ALA A 177 2.72 -12.74 2.47
C ALA A 177 2.16 -14.13 2.13
N LEU A 178 2.85 -14.89 1.28
CA LEU A 178 2.49 -16.28 0.99
C LEU A 178 2.63 -17.19 2.21
N TRP A 179 3.71 -17.00 2.98
CA TRP A 179 3.91 -17.75 4.20
C TRP A 179 2.83 -17.43 5.24
N GLU A 180 2.49 -16.16 5.43
CA GLU A 180 1.45 -15.71 6.36
C GLU A 180 0.06 -16.27 6.00
N LEU A 181 -0.29 -16.29 4.70
CA LEU A 181 -1.52 -16.94 4.24
C LEU A 181 -1.53 -18.45 4.52
N ALA A 182 -0.41 -19.13 4.25
CA ALA A 182 -0.28 -20.56 4.47
C ALA A 182 -0.38 -20.92 5.96
N GLU A 183 0.35 -20.18 6.80
CA GLU A 183 0.40 -20.38 8.24
C GLU A 183 -0.97 -20.11 8.88
N ALA A 184 -1.58 -18.96 8.56
CA ALA A 184 -2.88 -18.58 9.08
C ALA A 184 -3.99 -19.56 8.68
N SER A 185 -3.89 -20.16 7.50
CA SER A 185 -4.89 -21.11 6.98
C SER A 185 -4.58 -22.58 7.30
N GLY A 186 -3.40 -22.88 7.80
CA GLY A 186 -2.96 -24.26 8.05
C GLY A 186 -2.80 -25.09 6.78
N VAL A 187 -2.40 -24.48 5.66
CA VAL A 187 -2.27 -25.14 4.35
C VAL A 187 -0.87 -24.95 3.76
N GLY A 188 -0.45 -25.88 2.91
CA GLY A 188 0.77 -25.73 2.12
C GLY A 188 0.48 -25.00 0.79
N LEU A 189 1.40 -24.17 0.32
CA LEU A 189 1.33 -23.52 -1.00
C LEU A 189 2.35 -24.13 -1.95
N ARG A 190 1.95 -24.33 -3.19
CA ARG A 190 2.83 -24.70 -4.30
C ARG A 190 2.90 -23.53 -5.27
N ILE A 191 4.04 -22.87 -5.32
CA ILE A 191 4.28 -21.68 -6.14
C ILE A 191 5.22 -22.04 -7.29
N ASP A 192 4.82 -21.71 -8.50
CA ASP A 192 5.66 -21.76 -9.68
C ASP A 192 6.32 -20.39 -9.85
N ARG A 193 7.63 -20.35 -9.63
CA ARG A 193 8.41 -19.10 -9.66
C ARG A 193 8.33 -18.38 -11.01
N GLU A 194 8.31 -19.13 -12.11
CA GLU A 194 8.31 -18.57 -13.46
C GLU A 194 6.96 -17.91 -13.81
N ARG A 195 5.92 -18.23 -13.06
CA ARG A 195 4.58 -17.64 -13.22
C ARG A 195 4.34 -16.41 -12.37
N ILE A 196 5.30 -16.02 -11.54
CA ILE A 196 5.19 -14.79 -10.75
C ILE A 196 5.40 -13.60 -11.68
N PRO A 197 4.44 -12.66 -11.80
CA PRO A 197 4.58 -11.48 -12.64
C PRO A 197 5.55 -10.48 -11.99
N VAL A 198 6.83 -10.58 -12.34
CA VAL A 198 7.87 -9.65 -11.89
C VAL A 198 7.99 -8.53 -12.92
N LEU A 199 7.96 -7.30 -12.45
CA LEU A 199 8.12 -6.11 -13.29
C LEU A 199 9.59 -5.93 -13.66
N PRO A 200 9.89 -5.41 -14.86
CA PRO A 200 11.27 -5.26 -15.34
C PRO A 200 12.04 -4.11 -14.68
N GLU A 201 11.36 -3.25 -13.94
CA GLU A 201 11.91 -2.12 -13.17
C GLU A 201 12.53 -2.53 -11.83
#